data_bbf8ac7e77bd63265ca0b2c5597d9afe
#
_entry.id   bbf8ac7e77bd63265ca0b2c5597d9afe
#
_cell.length_a   1.000
_cell.length_b   1.000
_cell.length_c   1.000
_cell.angle_alpha   90.00
_cell.angle_beta   90.00
_cell.angle_gamma   90.00
#
_symmetry.space_group_name_H-M   'P 1'
#
loop_
_entity.id
_entity.type
_entity.pdbx_description
1 polymer ?
#
loop_
_entity_poly.entity_id
_entity_poly.type
_entity_poly.pdbx_seq_one_letter_code
_entity_poly.pdbx_strand_id
1 'polypeptide(L)'
;MKNVVITLLVLAAGYLAYLQFGDXEXANNNSNNEKXKQRQTTTKVEKRDINFSVTVAGELSPAEKVSVRPEVNGKIAELAVDXSDFVKKGDLLFRLDDKDIXIEIDSRKKQIDSAXLQLAQSQKEFERASQLYQDDLVSKEVYESAXNKFELSKISRDRAQNDYDLTSEKLSKTSVVAPFDXTVLSRPVSIGQAVSGSGGQSGGTEVMEVADLKNLIILSHVNQSDVSRMKVXQSVSIXIEAVADLIVEGVVERIAPQATIKSGXKGFSTRIKLINTDSSTVKTGMTATIKIPVANSKGVTAAKLASIFTERNDSKQKTETFAYVKQTDGKYAKQMIEVGVSDLNYAEIKRGLKEGDEXSLEXPDXENILDKAITLDGEKVEETKKXDPLVAKYDKNGXGKXDMDEIMDARDKMTEEEKTALREKMRERFGSGRPGGSGRPRGSGRPGGXGGRPGSGRP
;
A
#
# COMPACT_ATOMS: atom_id res chain seq x y z
N MET A 1 -81.08 -16.96 -7.24
CA MET A 1 -80.84 -18.42 -7.43
C MET A 1 -79.63 -18.69 -8.35
N LYS A 2 -79.38 -17.95 -9.42
CA LYS A 2 -78.22 -18.16 -10.32
C LYS A 2 -76.81 -18.10 -9.59
N ASN A 3 -76.67 -17.16 -8.67
CA ASN A 3 -75.36 -16.96 -8.00
C ASN A 3 -75.05 -18.06 -6.95
N VAL A 4 -76.05 -18.68 -6.35
CA VAL A 4 -75.89 -19.76 -5.40
C VAL A 4 -75.44 -21.07 -6.08
N VAL A 5 -75.91 -21.27 -7.31
CA VAL A 5 -75.56 -22.45 -8.11
C VAL A 5 -74.09 -22.33 -8.60
N ILE A 6 -73.64 -21.14 -8.93
CA ILE A 6 -72.26 -20.89 -9.37
C ILE A 6 -71.26 -21.11 -8.19
N THR A 7 -71.59 -20.62 -6.99
CA THR A 7 -70.71 -20.85 -5.82
C THR A 7 -70.67 -22.32 -5.42
N LEU A 8 -71.75 -23.08 -5.54
CA LEU A 8 -71.75 -24.51 -5.28
C LEU A 8 -70.93 -25.31 -6.28
N LEU A 9 -70.98 -24.91 -7.57
CA LEU A 9 -70.14 -25.51 -8.63
C LEU A 9 -68.65 -25.25 -8.45
N VAL A 10 -68.26 -24.06 -8.02
CA VAL A 10 -66.86 -23.72 -7.74
C VAL A 10 -66.38 -24.50 -6.51
N LEU A 11 -67.16 -24.63 -5.49
CA LEU A 11 -66.81 -25.46 -4.30
C LEU A 11 -66.71 -26.96 -4.61
N ALA A 12 -67.60 -27.46 -5.47
CA ALA A 12 -67.57 -28.85 -5.93
C ALA A 12 -66.30 -29.14 -6.80
N ALA A 13 -65.97 -28.21 -7.69
CA ALA A 13 -64.77 -28.31 -8.52
C ALA A 13 -63.47 -28.23 -7.70
N GLY A 14 -63.45 -27.34 -6.69
CA GLY A 14 -62.33 -27.25 -5.73
C GLY A 14 -62.18 -28.52 -4.91
N TYR A 15 -63.28 -29.13 -4.47
CA TYR A 15 -63.23 -30.39 -3.72
C TYR A 15 -62.84 -31.57 -4.58
N LEU A 16 -63.24 -31.63 -5.82
CA LEU A 16 -62.80 -32.64 -6.79
C LEU A 16 -61.30 -32.50 -7.13
N ALA A 17 -60.82 -31.28 -7.25
CA ALA A 17 -59.37 -31.01 -7.44
C ALA A 17 -58.58 -31.43 -6.18
N TYR A 18 -59.10 -31.19 -5.00
CA TYR A 18 -58.47 -31.63 -3.74
C TYR A 18 -58.44 -33.16 -3.62
N LEU A 19 -59.48 -33.89 -4.09
CA LEU A 19 -59.50 -35.35 -4.11
C LEU A 19 -58.56 -35.92 -5.21
N GLN A 20 -58.37 -35.21 -6.32
CA GLN A 20 -57.48 -35.71 -7.39
C GLN A 20 -56.00 -35.40 -7.16
N PHE A 21 -55.70 -34.36 -6.37
CA PHE A 21 -54.32 -33.96 -6.09
C PHE A 21 -53.94 -34.09 -4.60
N GLY A 22 -54.89 -34.61 -3.77
CA GLY A 22 -54.68 -34.75 -2.31
C GLY A 22 -53.91 -36.01 -1.87
N ASP A 23 -53.78 -36.97 -2.75
CA ASP A 23 -53.02 -38.20 -2.43
C ASP A 23 -51.52 -38.01 -2.78
N UNK A 24 -50.78 -37.18 -2.23
CA UNK A 24 -49.75 -37.20 -2.18
C UNK A 24 -49.32 -37.97 -1.27
N GLU A 25 -49.10 -39.06 -1.84
CA GLU A 25 -48.47 -40.13 -1.09
C GLU A 25 -47.33 -39.58 -0.23
N UNK A 26 -47.29 -39.41 0.88
CA UNK A 26 -46.53 -39.36 1.52
C UNK A 26 -45.76 -40.23 1.34
N ALA A 27 -44.76 -40.14 0.55
CA ALA A 27 -43.59 -40.91 0.34
C ALA A 27 -42.99 -41.22 1.70
N ASN A 28 -43.17 -42.39 2.11
CA ASN A 28 -42.49 -42.93 3.28
C ASN A 28 -41.00 -42.91 2.95
N ASN A 29 -40.33 -41.77 3.29
CA ASN A 29 -38.90 -41.63 3.28
C ASN A 29 -38.33 -42.54 4.35
N ASN A 30 -38.38 -43.84 4.07
CA ASN A 30 -37.43 -44.76 4.61
C ASN A 30 -36.10 -44.35 4.03
N SER A 31 -35.54 -43.28 4.56
CA SER A 31 -34.15 -42.91 4.29
C SER A 31 -33.31 -44.08 4.77
N ASN A 32 -33.09 -44.99 3.87
CA ASN A 32 -31.94 -45.84 3.95
C ASN A 32 -30.78 -44.87 4.22
N ASN A 33 -30.27 -44.94 5.39
CA ASN A 33 -29.08 -44.26 5.86
C ASN A 33 -27.90 -44.96 5.19
N GLU A 34 -27.89 -44.96 3.83
CA GLU A 34 -26.69 -45.12 3.06
C GLU A 34 -25.88 -43.87 3.33
N LYS A 35 -25.03 -43.95 4.36
CA LYS A 35 -23.93 -43.03 4.50
C LYS A 35 -23.31 -42.89 3.12
N UNK A 36 -23.56 -41.97 2.24
CA UNK A 36 -23.08 -41.75 1.30
C UNK A 36 -21.88 -41.73 1.53
N LYS A 37 -21.23 -42.76 1.24
CA LYS A 37 -19.80 -42.83 1.13
C LYS A 37 -19.38 -41.60 0.39
N GLN A 38 -19.02 -40.56 1.07
CA GLN A 38 -18.36 -39.41 0.49
C GLN A 38 -17.21 -39.99 -0.33
N ARG A 39 -17.31 -39.86 -1.63
CA ARG A 39 -16.20 -40.21 -2.51
C ARG A 39 -15.06 -39.26 -2.17
N GLN A 40 -14.08 -39.75 -1.44
CA GLN A 40 -12.90 -38.97 -1.11
C GLN A 40 -12.26 -38.52 -2.43
N THR A 41 -12.29 -37.20 -2.62
CA THR A 41 -11.73 -36.63 -3.83
C THR A 41 -10.21 -36.70 -3.75
N THR A 42 -9.61 -37.39 -4.71
CA THR A 42 -8.15 -37.51 -4.80
C THR A 42 -7.61 -36.65 -5.94
N THR A 43 -6.35 -36.29 -5.86
CA THR A 43 -5.60 -35.58 -6.91
C THR A 43 -4.24 -36.26 -7.11
N LYS A 44 -3.72 -36.19 -8.32
CA LYS A 44 -2.39 -36.76 -8.62
C LYS A 44 -1.32 -35.69 -8.54
N VAL A 45 -0.17 -36.11 -8.11
CA VAL A 45 1.07 -35.31 -8.16
C VAL A 45 1.58 -35.34 -9.60
N GLU A 46 1.81 -34.16 -10.18
CA GLU A 46 2.23 -34.03 -11.59
C GLU A 46 3.41 -33.06 -11.73
N LYS A 47 4.14 -33.18 -12.83
CA LYS A 47 5.13 -32.16 -13.17
C LYS A 47 4.47 -31.00 -13.88
N ARG A 48 4.74 -29.79 -13.40
CA ARG A 48 4.24 -28.59 -14.03
C ARG A 48 5.12 -27.38 -13.71
N ASP A 49 4.90 -26.32 -14.44
CA ASP A 49 5.50 -25.01 -14.13
C ASP A 49 4.65 -24.30 -13.09
N ILE A 50 5.29 -23.78 -12.06
CA ILE A 50 4.64 -22.97 -11.02
C ILE A 50 5.14 -21.53 -11.16
N ASN A 51 4.24 -20.63 -11.51
CA ASN A 51 4.51 -19.20 -11.67
C ASN A 51 3.67 -18.42 -10.69
N PHE A 52 4.29 -17.83 -9.70
CA PHE A 52 3.59 -16.97 -8.77
C PHE A 52 3.92 -15.51 -9.07
N SER A 53 2.88 -14.73 -9.34
CA SER A 53 2.97 -13.29 -9.57
C SER A 53 2.15 -12.53 -8.55
N VAL A 54 2.72 -11.48 -8.01
CA VAL A 54 2.00 -10.50 -7.20
C VAL A 54 1.31 -9.53 -8.16
N THR A 55 0.02 -9.33 -7.98
CA THR A 55 -0.76 -8.37 -8.77
C THR A 55 -1.04 -7.14 -7.93
N VAL A 56 -0.66 -5.97 -8.43
CA VAL A 56 -0.86 -4.70 -7.75
C VAL A 56 -1.43 -3.67 -8.73
N ALA A 57 -2.27 -2.77 -8.22
CA ALA A 57 -2.76 -1.63 -8.98
C ALA A 57 -1.78 -0.46 -8.85
N GLY A 58 -1.70 0.35 -9.89
CA GLY A 58 -0.90 1.58 -9.89
C GLY A 58 -1.48 2.62 -10.82
N GLU A 59 -0.99 3.84 -10.70
CA GLU A 59 -1.42 4.97 -11.52
C GLU A 59 -0.27 5.44 -12.40
N LEU A 60 -0.56 5.66 -13.67
CA LEU A 60 0.41 6.23 -14.61
C LEU A 60 0.69 7.68 -14.27
N SER A 61 1.94 8.03 -14.16
CA SER A 61 2.42 9.37 -13.83
C SER A 61 3.61 9.72 -14.73
N PRO A 62 3.83 10.98 -15.02
CA PRO A 62 5.07 11.37 -15.69
C PRO A 62 6.27 11.18 -14.75
N ALA A 63 7.42 10.92 -15.30
CA ALA A 63 8.66 10.77 -14.53
C ALA A 63 9.03 12.06 -13.79
N GLU A 64 8.81 13.19 -14.45
CA GLU A 64 9.02 14.53 -13.89
C GLU A 64 7.78 15.38 -14.13
N LYS A 65 7.32 16.07 -13.08
CA LYS A 65 6.14 16.92 -13.06
C LYS A 65 6.45 18.13 -12.19
N VAL A 66 6.18 19.32 -12.73
CA VAL A 66 6.51 20.59 -12.06
C VAL A 66 5.30 21.54 -12.10
N SER A 67 4.94 22.08 -10.93
CA SER A 67 4.02 23.22 -10.83
C SER A 67 4.80 24.50 -11.07
N VAL A 68 4.55 25.15 -12.20
CA VAL A 68 5.23 26.39 -12.58
C VAL A 68 4.53 27.55 -11.85
N ARG A 69 5.32 28.30 -11.07
CA ARG A 69 4.87 29.45 -10.29
C ARG A 69 5.82 30.64 -10.54
N PRO A 70 5.32 31.87 -10.60
CA PRO A 70 6.20 33.03 -10.70
C PRO A 70 7.04 33.17 -9.42
N GLU A 71 8.20 33.79 -9.54
CA GLU A 71 9.02 34.14 -8.36
C GLU A 71 8.62 35.48 -7.77
N VAL A 72 8.02 36.36 -8.59
CA VAL A 72 7.62 37.72 -8.21
C VAL A 72 6.10 37.88 -8.34
N ASN A 73 5.53 38.77 -7.56
CA ASN A 73 4.12 39.14 -7.65
C ASN A 73 3.89 39.96 -8.92
N GLY A 74 2.74 39.77 -9.55
CA GLY A 74 2.41 40.54 -10.72
C GLY A 74 1.07 40.16 -11.32
N LYS A 75 0.76 40.70 -12.49
CA LYS A 75 -0.42 40.41 -13.28
C LYS A 75 0.04 39.75 -14.59
N ILE A 76 -0.67 38.69 -15.00
CA ILE A 76 -0.33 37.98 -16.23
C ILE A 76 -0.59 38.90 -17.46
N ALA A 77 0.46 39.25 -18.16
CA ALA A 77 0.40 40.05 -19.39
C ALA A 77 0.23 39.17 -20.62
N GLU A 78 0.88 38.01 -20.63
CA GLU A 78 0.91 37.12 -21.76
C GLU A 78 1.00 35.66 -21.30
N LEU A 79 0.30 34.80 -22.00
CA LEU A 79 0.39 33.34 -21.89
C LEU A 79 0.81 32.83 -23.27
N ALA A 80 2.04 32.38 -23.41
CA ALA A 80 2.61 31.98 -24.69
C ALA A 80 2.21 30.57 -25.12
N VAL A 81 1.70 29.77 -24.18
CA VAL A 81 1.38 28.35 -24.36
C VAL A 81 0.03 28.00 -23.71
N ASP A 82 -0.56 26.96 -24.22
CA ASP A 82 -1.85 26.48 -23.69
C ASP A 82 -1.81 24.97 -23.37
N UNK A 83 -2.65 24.43 -22.76
CA UNK A 83 -2.82 23.14 -22.41
C UNK A 83 -2.44 22.25 -23.54
N SER A 84 -1.92 21.20 -23.33
CA SER A 84 -1.48 20.17 -24.28
C SER A 84 -0.35 20.60 -25.25
N ASP A 85 0.11 21.81 -25.18
CA ASP A 85 1.24 22.26 -26.00
C ASP A 85 2.55 21.60 -25.54
N PHE A 86 3.35 21.17 -26.50
CA PHE A 86 4.71 20.71 -26.26
C PHE A 86 5.67 21.91 -26.34
N VAL A 87 6.48 22.07 -25.31
CA VAL A 87 7.47 23.16 -25.20
C VAL A 87 8.87 22.59 -25.00
N LYS A 88 9.86 23.27 -25.57
CA LYS A 88 11.27 22.93 -25.37
C LYS A 88 11.84 23.72 -24.20
N LYS A 89 12.90 23.21 -23.62
CA LYS A 89 13.66 23.92 -22.59
C LYS A 89 14.05 25.31 -23.06
N GLY A 90 13.70 26.34 -22.27
CA GLY A 90 13.97 27.73 -22.54
C GLY A 90 12.86 28.48 -23.28
N ASP A 91 11.83 27.79 -23.78
CA ASP A 91 10.68 28.45 -24.43
C ASP A 91 9.90 29.25 -23.39
N LEU A 92 9.36 30.39 -23.79
CA LEU A 92 8.55 31.25 -22.93
C LEU A 92 7.22 30.54 -22.60
N LEU A 93 6.92 30.44 -21.33
CA LEU A 93 5.64 29.90 -20.83
C LEU A 93 4.63 31.04 -20.64
N PHE A 94 5.02 32.04 -19.86
CA PHE A 94 4.20 33.23 -19.62
C PHE A 94 5.05 34.40 -19.20
N ARG A 95 4.48 35.59 -19.30
CA ARG A 95 5.10 36.82 -18.87
C ARG A 95 4.15 37.64 -18.00
N LEU A 96 4.69 38.19 -16.92
CA LEU A 96 3.99 39.15 -16.07
C LEU A 96 4.12 40.56 -16.64
N ASP A 97 3.20 41.45 -16.26
CA ASP A 97 3.27 42.88 -16.63
C ASP A 97 4.51 43.51 -15.95
N ASP A 98 5.44 43.95 -16.78
CA ASP A 98 6.74 44.45 -16.38
C ASP A 98 6.84 45.99 -16.41
N LYS A 99 5.77 46.70 -16.76
CA LYS A 99 5.77 48.16 -16.96
C LYS A 99 6.33 48.93 -15.77
N ASP A 100 5.89 48.59 -14.56
CA ASP A 100 6.35 49.26 -13.34
C ASP A 100 7.84 48.95 -13.08
N ILE A 101 8.25 47.80 -13.32
CA ILE A 101 9.65 47.39 -13.17
C ILE A 101 10.57 48.08 -14.21
N UNK A 102 10.14 48.21 -15.26
CA UNK A 102 10.74 48.76 -16.20
C UNK A 102 11.00 50.13 -15.93
N ILE A 103 10.01 50.97 -15.36
CA ILE A 103 10.14 52.35 -14.88
C ILE A 103 11.14 52.42 -13.73
N GLU A 104 11.06 51.48 -12.79
CA GLU A 104 12.04 51.42 -11.70
C GLU A 104 13.47 51.23 -12.20
N ILE A 105 13.70 50.40 -13.21
CA ILE A 105 15.02 50.20 -13.82
C ILE A 105 15.57 51.53 -14.39
N ASP A 106 14.75 52.31 -15.11
CA ASP A 106 15.17 53.61 -15.64
C ASP A 106 15.54 54.57 -14.48
N SER A 107 14.78 54.57 -13.42
CA SER A 107 15.09 55.37 -12.20
C SER A 107 16.42 54.93 -11.60
N ARG A 108 16.66 53.63 -11.42
CA ARG A 108 17.93 53.11 -10.85
C ARG A 108 19.13 53.43 -11.77
N LYS A 109 18.93 53.38 -13.09
CA LYS A 109 19.97 53.77 -14.07
C LYS A 109 20.40 55.21 -13.89
N LYS A 110 19.43 56.14 -13.70
CA LYS A 110 19.71 57.54 -13.44
C LYS A 110 20.46 57.76 -12.10
N GLN A 111 20.17 56.92 -11.10
CA GLN A 111 20.90 56.95 -9.81
C GLN A 111 22.38 56.51 -10.03
N ILE A 112 22.65 55.52 -10.86
CA ILE A 112 24.02 55.13 -11.21
C ILE A 112 24.73 56.27 -11.91
N ASP A 113 24.08 56.92 -12.91
CA ASP A 113 24.64 58.04 -13.65
C ASP A 113 25.02 59.18 -12.69
N SER A 114 24.15 59.55 -11.74
CA SER A 114 24.42 60.54 -10.72
C SER A 114 25.59 60.13 -9.82
N ALA A 115 25.62 58.96 -9.35
CA ALA A 115 26.72 58.43 -8.52
C ALA A 115 28.09 58.36 -9.28
N UNK A 116 28.01 58.09 -10.42
CA UNK A 116 29.02 58.03 -11.23
C UNK A 116 29.64 59.26 -11.38
N LEU A 117 28.88 60.46 -11.63
CA LEU A 117 29.37 61.84 -11.76
C LEU A 117 30.00 62.32 -10.44
N GLN A 118 29.36 62.01 -9.31
CA GLN A 118 29.87 62.34 -7.98
C GLN A 118 31.21 61.67 -7.68
N LEU A 119 31.37 60.41 -8.11
CA LEU A 119 32.63 59.65 -8.00
C LEU A 119 33.72 60.31 -8.83
N ALA A 120 33.43 60.66 -10.07
CA ALA A 120 34.40 61.34 -10.95
C ALA A 120 34.84 62.70 -10.38
N GLN A 121 33.91 63.43 -9.76
CA GLN A 121 34.24 64.68 -9.10
C GLN A 121 35.13 64.45 -7.87
N SER A 122 34.79 63.58 -7.00
CA SER A 122 35.56 63.29 -5.76
C SER A 122 36.91 62.64 -6.12
N GLN A 123 36.99 61.87 -7.19
CA GLN A 123 38.28 61.37 -7.70
C GLN A 123 39.22 62.50 -8.10
N LYS A 124 38.75 63.48 -8.89
CA LYS A 124 39.55 64.67 -9.29
C LYS A 124 39.97 65.49 -8.06
N GLU A 125 39.10 65.66 -7.07
CA GLU A 125 39.41 66.34 -5.82
C GLU A 125 40.52 65.58 -5.06
N PHE A 126 40.42 64.26 -4.95
CA PHE A 126 41.41 63.41 -4.33
C PHE A 126 42.76 63.44 -5.04
N GLU A 127 42.78 63.34 -6.39
CA GLU A 127 43.99 63.37 -7.21
C GLU A 127 44.73 64.73 -7.00
N ARG A 128 43.97 65.85 -6.98
CA ARG A 128 44.51 67.16 -6.73
C ARG A 128 45.07 67.28 -5.30
N ALA A 129 44.33 66.83 -4.29
CA ALA A 129 44.77 66.88 -2.88
C ALA A 129 46.02 66.02 -2.68
N SER A 130 46.09 64.85 -3.34
CA SER A 130 47.24 63.95 -3.30
C SER A 130 48.52 64.59 -3.87
N GLN A 131 48.38 65.32 -4.97
CA GLN A 131 49.48 66.00 -5.63
C GLN A 131 49.99 67.18 -4.76
N LEU A 132 49.08 68.02 -4.22
CA LEU A 132 49.43 69.13 -3.32
C LEU A 132 50.05 68.63 -2.01
N TYR A 133 49.64 67.47 -1.53
CA TYR A 133 50.20 66.87 -0.28
C TYR A 133 51.65 66.40 -0.55
N GLN A 134 51.90 65.78 -1.69
CA GLN A 134 53.26 65.39 -2.13
C GLN A 134 54.22 66.59 -2.26
N ASP A 135 53.67 67.78 -2.58
CA ASP A 135 54.43 69.04 -2.70
C ASP A 135 54.48 69.80 -1.37
N ASP A 136 54.00 69.21 -0.24
CA ASP A 136 53.89 69.81 1.09
C ASP A 136 53.01 71.08 1.16
N LEU A 137 52.05 71.23 0.24
CA LEU A 137 51.21 72.45 0.11
C LEU A 137 49.89 72.37 0.87
N VAL A 138 49.52 71.21 1.36
CA VAL A 138 48.28 70.99 2.16
C VAL A 138 48.55 70.10 3.36
N SER A 139 47.71 70.19 4.39
CA SER A 139 47.81 69.38 5.59
C SER A 139 47.40 67.94 5.32
N LYS A 140 47.86 67.00 6.16
CA LYS A 140 47.47 65.61 6.16
C LYS A 140 45.95 65.46 6.33
N GLU A 141 45.33 66.31 7.11
CA GLU A 141 43.87 66.32 7.33
C GLU A 141 43.08 66.57 6.02
N VAL A 142 43.54 67.52 5.18
CA VAL A 142 42.93 67.85 3.88
C VAL A 142 43.05 66.65 2.93
N TYR A 143 44.21 66.03 2.89
CA TYR A 143 44.42 64.79 2.09
C TYR A 143 43.52 63.67 2.56
N GLU A 144 43.49 63.35 3.84
CA GLU A 144 42.65 62.30 4.43
C GLU A 144 41.15 62.54 4.22
N SER A 145 40.73 63.81 4.30
CA SER A 145 39.34 64.21 4.01
C SER A 145 38.95 63.89 2.53
N ALA A 146 39.82 64.24 1.62
CA ALA A 146 39.64 63.89 0.18
C ALA A 146 39.62 62.36 -0.05
N UNK A 147 40.35 61.57 0.54
CA UNK A 147 40.34 60.31 0.47
C UNK A 147 39.16 59.80 0.89
N ASN A 148 38.72 60.08 2.07
CA ASN A 148 37.45 59.59 2.58
C ASN A 148 36.28 59.92 1.66
N LYS A 149 36.22 61.12 1.18
CA LYS A 149 35.15 61.56 0.26
C LYS A 149 35.15 60.72 -1.03
N PHE A 150 36.33 60.43 -1.61
CA PHE A 150 36.46 59.58 -2.77
C PHE A 150 35.97 58.15 -2.49
N GLU A 151 36.40 57.52 -1.34
CA GLU A 151 35.99 56.19 -0.97
C GLU A 151 34.47 56.10 -0.69
N LEU A 152 33.90 57.11 -0.03
CA LEU A 152 32.46 57.20 0.19
C LEU A 152 31.67 57.29 -1.13
N SER A 153 32.20 58.07 -2.10
CA SER A 153 31.57 58.18 -3.42
C SER A 153 31.62 56.86 -4.19
N LYS A 154 32.75 56.13 -4.07
CA LYS A 154 32.91 54.77 -4.64
C LYS A 154 31.88 53.81 -4.08
N ILE A 155 31.74 53.78 -2.75
CA ILE A 155 30.73 52.95 -2.05
C ILE A 155 29.32 53.33 -2.51
N SER A 156 29.05 54.61 -2.69
CA SER A 156 27.75 55.11 -3.16
C SER A 156 27.43 54.62 -4.59
N ARG A 157 28.43 54.66 -5.47
CA ARG A 157 28.28 54.14 -6.85
C ARG A 157 28.02 52.62 -6.83
N ASP A 158 28.77 51.87 -6.03
CA ASP A 158 28.61 50.40 -5.93
C ASP A 158 27.23 50.06 -5.38
N ARG A 159 26.74 50.82 -4.43
CA ARG A 159 25.38 50.67 -3.89
C ARG A 159 24.31 50.90 -4.96
N ALA A 160 24.46 51.97 -5.77
CA ALA A 160 23.53 52.30 -6.83
C ALA A 160 23.55 51.18 -7.93
N GLN A 161 24.73 50.62 -8.20
CA GLN A 161 24.87 49.48 -9.12
C GLN A 161 24.14 48.23 -8.58
N ASN A 162 24.34 47.91 -7.30
CA ASN A 162 23.67 46.75 -6.68
C ASN A 162 22.15 46.91 -6.71
N ASP A 163 21.63 48.09 -6.45
CA ASP A 163 20.19 48.38 -6.48
C ASP A 163 19.61 48.19 -7.89
N TYR A 164 20.36 48.61 -8.92
CA TYR A 164 20.00 48.38 -10.34
C TYR A 164 20.01 46.88 -10.66
N ASP A 165 21.07 46.16 -10.29
CA ASP A 165 21.21 44.73 -10.56
C ASP A 165 20.06 43.95 -9.92
N LEU A 166 19.67 44.29 -8.70
CA LEU A 166 18.54 43.69 -7.98
C LEU A 166 17.21 43.93 -8.70
N THR A 167 17.00 45.13 -9.25
CA THR A 167 15.79 45.45 -10.01
C THR A 167 15.81 44.75 -11.37
N SER A 168 16.97 44.64 -12.01
CA SER A 168 17.17 43.93 -13.27
C SER A 168 16.89 42.43 -13.11
N GLU A 169 17.32 41.86 -11.98
CA GLU A 169 16.98 40.45 -11.61
C GLU A 169 15.46 40.26 -11.46
N LYS A 170 14.77 41.22 -10.79
CA LYS A 170 13.28 41.18 -10.69
C LYS A 170 12.65 41.20 -12.09
N LEU A 171 13.17 41.99 -13.01
CA LEU A 171 12.67 42.03 -14.39
C LEU A 171 12.83 40.66 -15.08
N SER A 172 14.00 40.05 -14.95
CA SER A 172 14.22 38.72 -15.54
C SER A 172 13.22 37.67 -15.03
N LYS A 173 12.79 37.78 -13.76
CA LYS A 173 11.83 36.90 -13.12
C LYS A 173 10.37 37.13 -13.53
N THR A 174 10.10 38.21 -14.32
CA THR A 174 8.75 38.39 -14.88
C THR A 174 8.49 37.52 -16.10
N SER A 175 9.55 37.02 -16.76
CA SER A 175 9.48 36.13 -17.92
C SER A 175 9.83 34.71 -17.46
N VAL A 176 8.85 33.84 -17.41
CA VAL A 176 9.03 32.46 -16.92
C VAL A 176 9.14 31.52 -18.12
N VAL A 177 10.23 30.76 -18.14
CA VAL A 177 10.57 29.85 -19.25
C VAL A 177 10.54 28.37 -18.79
N ALA A 178 10.43 27.46 -19.75
CA ALA A 178 10.39 26.03 -19.52
C ALA A 178 11.73 25.50 -18.95
N PRO A 179 11.74 24.80 -17.83
CA PRO A 179 12.96 24.29 -17.22
C PRO A 179 13.55 23.07 -17.97
N PHE A 180 12.70 22.31 -18.67
CA PHE A 180 13.06 21.14 -19.50
C PHE A 180 12.03 20.98 -20.62
N ASP A 181 12.23 20.05 -21.50
CA ASP A 181 11.25 19.73 -22.55
C ASP A 181 9.98 19.09 -21.89
N UNK A 182 8.70 19.79 -21.88
CA UNK A 182 7.59 19.41 -21.21
C UNK A 182 6.42 19.60 -22.05
N THR A 183 5.44 18.92 -21.60
CA THR A 183 4.10 19.24 -22.14
C THR A 183 3.28 19.93 -21.06
N VAL A 184 2.47 20.91 -21.41
CA VAL A 184 1.60 21.62 -20.48
C VAL A 184 0.39 20.72 -20.14
N LEU A 185 0.25 20.32 -18.88
CA LEU A 185 -0.86 19.47 -18.40
C LEU A 185 -2.11 20.27 -18.05
N SER A 186 -1.92 21.43 -17.41
CA SER A 186 -3.03 22.30 -17.00
C SER A 186 -2.57 23.77 -16.91
N ARG A 187 -3.53 24.67 -17.07
CA ARG A 187 -3.33 26.11 -16.98
C ARG A 187 -4.57 26.72 -16.30
N PRO A 188 -4.59 26.77 -14.96
CA PRO A 188 -5.76 27.26 -14.21
C PRO A 188 -5.92 28.79 -14.20
N VAL A 189 -5.07 29.54 -14.90
CA VAL A 189 -5.07 31.02 -14.87
C VAL A 189 -5.39 31.63 -16.24
N SER A 190 -5.78 32.92 -16.22
CA SER A 190 -6.12 33.71 -17.41
C SER A 190 -5.28 34.98 -17.52
N ILE A 191 -5.17 35.49 -18.75
CA ILE A 191 -4.52 36.79 -19.01
C ILE A 191 -5.24 37.88 -18.21
N GLY A 192 -4.49 38.74 -17.55
CA GLY A 192 -5.00 39.81 -16.71
C GLY A 192 -5.20 39.41 -15.24
N GLN A 193 -5.06 38.15 -14.89
CA GLN A 193 -5.19 37.67 -13.52
C GLN A 193 -3.96 38.06 -12.68
N ALA A 194 -4.20 38.49 -11.43
CA ALA A 194 -3.11 38.75 -10.47
C ALA A 194 -2.62 37.43 -9.86
N VAL A 195 -1.31 37.27 -9.79
CA VAL A 195 -0.66 36.10 -9.24
C VAL A 195 0.40 36.46 -8.20
N SER A 196 0.56 35.61 -7.21
CA SER A 196 1.54 35.78 -6.13
C SER A 196 2.80 34.96 -6.41
N GLY A 197 3.94 35.54 -6.13
CA GLY A 197 5.22 34.85 -6.25
C GLY A 197 5.46 33.78 -5.20
N SER A 198 6.30 32.83 -5.50
CA SER A 198 6.64 31.69 -4.65
C SER A 198 7.38 32.07 -3.34
N GLY A 199 7.96 33.28 -3.29
CA GLY A 199 8.64 33.79 -2.08
C GLY A 199 7.73 34.26 -0.97
N GLY A 200 6.40 34.25 -1.17
CA GLY A 200 5.43 34.64 -0.15
C GLY A 200 5.02 33.53 0.81
N GLN A 201 4.34 33.88 1.90
CA GLN A 201 3.87 32.97 2.94
C GLN A 201 2.91 31.90 2.43
N SER A 202 2.22 32.13 1.31
CA SER A 202 1.23 31.22 0.74
C SER A 202 1.79 30.29 -0.36
N GLY A 203 3.11 30.27 -0.57
CA GLY A 203 3.74 29.36 -1.54
C GLY A 203 3.52 29.68 -3.01
N GLY A 204 2.92 30.83 -3.32
CA GLY A 204 2.71 31.31 -4.68
C GLY A 204 1.51 30.70 -5.42
N THR A 205 1.05 31.42 -6.46
CA THR A 205 -0.06 30.98 -7.32
C THR A 205 0.48 30.03 -8.40
N GLU A 206 -0.11 28.85 -8.52
CA GLU A 206 0.19 27.93 -9.62
C GLU A 206 -0.37 28.49 -10.94
N VAL A 207 0.50 28.77 -11.88
CA VAL A 207 0.12 29.31 -13.19
C VAL A 207 -0.12 28.19 -14.19
N MET A 208 0.72 27.18 -14.18
CA MET A 208 0.54 25.99 -15.01
C MET A 208 1.28 24.79 -14.43
N GLU A 209 0.86 23.61 -14.84
CA GLU A 209 1.49 22.35 -14.48
C GLU A 209 2.09 21.74 -15.75
N VAL A 210 3.36 21.37 -15.70
CA VAL A 210 4.10 20.84 -16.84
C VAL A 210 4.75 19.50 -16.51
N ALA A 211 4.88 18.63 -17.49
CA ALA A 211 5.45 17.30 -17.26
C ALA A 211 6.17 16.74 -18.50
N ASP A 212 7.12 15.84 -18.23
CA ASP A 212 7.74 15.04 -19.30
C ASP A 212 6.86 13.80 -19.58
N LEU A 213 6.16 13.81 -20.70
CA LEU A 213 5.30 12.71 -21.14
C LEU A 213 6.02 11.65 -21.97
N LYS A 214 7.29 11.85 -22.31
CA LYS A 214 8.11 10.85 -23.01
C LYS A 214 8.53 9.73 -22.06
N ASN A 215 8.72 10.07 -20.80
CA ASN A 215 9.14 9.14 -19.76
C ASN A 215 7.99 8.94 -18.76
N LEU A 216 7.24 7.85 -18.95
CA LEU A 216 6.14 7.48 -18.07
C LEU A 216 6.58 6.47 -17.03
N ILE A 217 6.04 6.61 -15.83
CA ILE A 217 6.23 5.70 -14.72
C ILE A 217 4.87 5.28 -14.16
N ILE A 218 4.85 4.19 -13.43
CA ILE A 218 3.69 3.83 -12.62
C ILE A 218 4.09 3.94 -11.14
N LEU A 219 3.26 4.63 -10.39
CA LEU A 219 3.35 4.70 -8.94
C LEU A 219 2.35 3.70 -8.35
N SER A 220 2.88 2.66 -7.73
CA SER A 220 2.10 1.60 -7.12
C SER A 220 2.37 1.52 -5.62
N HIS A 221 1.36 1.08 -4.85
CA HIS A 221 1.49 0.84 -3.41
C HIS A 221 1.43 -0.68 -3.18
N VAL A 222 2.57 -1.28 -2.87
CA VAL A 222 2.72 -2.73 -2.70
C VAL A 222 2.65 -3.08 -1.21
N ASN A 223 1.84 -4.08 -0.87
CA ASN A 223 1.66 -4.53 0.51
C ASN A 223 2.97 -5.04 1.13
N GLN A 224 3.07 -4.89 2.44
CA GLN A 224 4.25 -5.32 3.22
C GLN A 224 4.55 -6.82 3.03
N SER A 225 3.53 -7.67 2.90
CA SER A 225 3.68 -9.12 2.66
C SER A 225 4.39 -9.44 1.34
N ASP A 226 4.18 -8.62 0.33
CA ASP A 226 4.59 -8.91 -1.05
C ASP A 226 5.92 -8.26 -1.42
N VAL A 227 6.20 -7.09 -0.83
CA VAL A 227 7.43 -6.33 -1.13
C VAL A 227 8.71 -7.13 -0.84
N SER A 228 8.69 -8.00 0.18
CA SER A 228 9.84 -8.82 0.55
C SER A 228 10.27 -9.80 -0.56
N ARG A 229 9.37 -10.12 -1.46
CA ARG A 229 9.59 -11.03 -2.60
C ARG A 229 10.01 -10.31 -3.88
N MET A 230 9.92 -8.98 -3.90
CA MET A 230 10.26 -8.13 -5.06
C MET A 230 11.70 -7.68 -5.03
N LYS A 231 12.26 -7.42 -6.23
CA LYS A 231 13.62 -6.90 -6.40
C LYS A 231 13.63 -5.70 -7.35
N VAL A 232 14.53 -4.80 -7.05
CA VAL A 232 14.82 -3.73 -8.02
C VAL A 232 15.45 -4.39 -9.25
N UNK A 233 14.82 -3.83 -10.44
CA UNK A 233 15.26 -4.32 -11.61
C UNK A 233 14.51 -5.38 -12.14
N GLN A 234 13.62 -5.71 -11.56
CA GLN A 234 12.78 -6.85 -11.95
C GLN A 234 11.82 -6.46 -13.06
N SER A 235 11.73 -7.28 -14.11
CA SER A 235 10.79 -7.05 -15.22
C SER A 235 9.36 -7.36 -14.77
N VAL A 236 8.40 -6.55 -15.21
CA VAL A 236 6.99 -6.67 -14.87
C VAL A 236 6.13 -6.52 -16.12
N SER A 237 4.96 -7.14 -16.11
CA SER A 237 3.94 -7.00 -17.15
C SER A 237 2.82 -6.10 -16.64
N ILE A 238 2.43 -5.14 -17.47
CA ILE A 238 1.52 -4.06 -17.11
C ILE A 238 0.31 -4.02 -18.03
N UNK A 239 -0.83 -4.13 -17.60
CA UNK A 239 -1.90 -4.09 -18.28
C UNK A 239 -2.47 -2.83 -18.09
N ILE A 240 -2.75 -1.99 -18.95
CA ILE A 240 -3.40 -0.68 -18.85
C ILE A 240 -4.90 -0.86 -19.01
N GLU A 241 -5.65 -0.56 -17.96
CA GLU A 241 -7.08 -0.85 -17.91
C GLU A 241 -7.93 -0.07 -18.92
N ALA A 242 -7.49 1.14 -19.25
CA ALA A 242 -8.21 2.04 -20.15
C ALA A 242 -8.09 1.64 -21.64
N VAL A 243 -7.15 0.77 -21.98
CA VAL A 243 -6.89 0.36 -23.37
C VAL A 243 -6.96 -1.16 -23.46
N ALA A 244 -7.98 -1.66 -24.16
CA ALA A 244 -8.20 -3.11 -24.27
C ALA A 244 -6.96 -3.84 -24.82
N ASP A 245 -6.59 -4.91 -24.15
CA ASP A 245 -5.50 -5.84 -24.53
C ASP A 245 -4.11 -5.21 -24.63
N LEU A 246 -3.93 -3.97 -24.17
CA LEU A 246 -2.62 -3.34 -24.17
C LEU A 246 -1.79 -3.83 -22.97
N ILE A 247 -0.80 -4.65 -23.29
CA ILE A 247 0.19 -5.11 -22.32
C ILE A 247 1.52 -4.45 -22.64
N VAL A 248 2.06 -3.74 -21.68
CA VAL A 248 3.33 -3.01 -21.77
C VAL A 248 4.33 -3.67 -20.83
N GLU A 249 5.59 -3.72 -21.22
CA GLU A 249 6.67 -4.14 -20.33
C GLU A 249 7.18 -2.98 -19.49
N GLY A 250 7.55 -3.28 -18.26
CA GLY A 250 8.16 -2.33 -17.36
C GLY A 250 9.22 -2.95 -16.48
N VAL A 251 9.93 -2.11 -15.74
CA VAL A 251 10.95 -2.53 -14.79
C VAL A 251 10.74 -1.82 -13.47
N VAL A 252 10.86 -2.55 -12.38
CA VAL A 252 10.85 -1.98 -11.02
C VAL A 252 12.11 -1.10 -10.88
N GLU A 253 11.90 0.21 -10.95
CA GLU A 253 12.98 1.19 -10.85
C GLU A 253 13.44 1.36 -9.41
N ARG A 254 12.48 1.50 -8.50
CA ARG A 254 12.77 1.79 -7.09
C ARG A 254 11.61 1.36 -6.19
N ILE A 255 11.97 0.88 -5.02
CA ILE A 255 11.04 0.58 -3.92
C ILE A 255 11.39 1.53 -2.77
N ALA A 256 10.42 2.27 -2.26
CA ALA A 256 10.64 3.21 -1.15
C ALA A 256 11.15 2.47 0.09
N PRO A 257 12.15 3.00 0.79
CA PRO A 257 12.66 2.33 2.00
C PRO A 257 11.74 2.45 3.22
N GLN A 258 10.77 3.36 3.16
CA GLN A 258 9.83 3.61 4.25
C GLN A 258 8.43 3.16 3.86
N ALA A 259 7.78 2.43 4.76
CA ALA A 259 6.38 2.04 4.60
C ALA A 259 5.45 3.23 4.85
N THR A 260 4.39 3.30 4.08
CA THR A 260 3.31 4.28 4.24
C THR A 260 1.97 3.55 4.37
N ILE A 261 1.00 4.22 4.93
CA ILE A 261 -0.37 3.69 5.01
C ILE A 261 -1.20 4.38 3.93
N LYS A 262 -1.77 3.60 3.05
CA LYS A 262 -2.69 4.08 2.00
C LYS A 262 -3.95 3.23 2.05
N SER A 263 -5.07 3.85 2.23
CA SER A 263 -6.39 3.18 2.34
C SER A 263 -6.44 2.08 3.42
N GLY A 264 -5.72 2.33 4.56
CA GLY A 264 -5.66 1.37 5.66
C GLY A 264 -4.65 0.22 5.49
N UNK A 265 -4.00 0.05 4.41
CA UNK A 265 -3.12 -0.93 4.11
C UNK A 265 -1.79 -0.37 4.18
N LYS A 266 -0.97 -1.07 5.09
CA LYS A 266 0.45 -0.71 5.21
C LYS A 266 1.27 -1.31 4.06
N GLY A 267 2.03 -0.47 3.36
CA GLY A 267 2.78 -0.92 2.18
C GLY A 267 3.91 0.03 1.83
N PHE A 268 4.55 -0.23 0.70
CA PHE A 268 5.70 0.51 0.19
C PHE A 268 5.39 1.10 -1.18
N SER A 269 5.69 2.38 -1.35
CA SER A 269 5.57 3.02 -2.65
C SER A 269 6.63 2.45 -3.60
N THR A 270 6.19 1.94 -4.73
CA THR A 270 7.04 1.32 -5.74
C THR A 270 6.91 2.11 -7.06
N ARG A 271 8.04 2.50 -7.59
CA ARG A 271 8.14 3.20 -8.87
C ARG A 271 8.56 2.21 -9.96
N ILE A 272 7.75 2.12 -11.00
CA ILE A 272 7.94 1.19 -12.11
C ILE A 272 8.07 2.02 -13.40
N LYS A 273 9.17 1.88 -14.10
CA LYS A 273 9.43 2.57 -15.35
C LYS A 273 8.86 1.75 -16.52
N LEU A 274 8.10 2.39 -17.39
CA LEU A 274 7.60 1.76 -18.62
C LEU A 274 8.70 1.69 -19.67
N ILE A 275 8.69 0.63 -20.47
CA ILE A 275 9.64 0.41 -21.57
C ILE A 275 8.84 0.43 -22.88
N ASN A 276 9.35 1.19 -23.86
CA ASN A 276 8.79 1.22 -25.23
C ASN A 276 7.29 1.52 -25.28
N THR A 277 6.87 2.57 -24.57
CA THR A 277 5.46 2.96 -24.54
C THR A 277 5.19 4.07 -25.56
N ASP A 278 4.14 3.88 -26.35
CA ASP A 278 3.63 4.94 -27.23
C ASP A 278 2.79 5.91 -26.40
N SER A 279 3.35 7.10 -26.16
CA SER A 279 2.68 8.16 -25.39
C SER A 279 1.43 8.74 -26.06
N SER A 280 1.17 8.40 -27.32
CA SER A 280 -0.06 8.83 -27.99
C SER A 280 -1.29 8.08 -27.45
N THR A 281 -1.12 6.81 -27.13
CA THR A 281 -2.21 5.91 -26.67
C THR A 281 -2.38 5.94 -25.14
N VAL A 282 -1.28 6.07 -24.41
CA VAL A 282 -1.22 5.98 -22.96
C VAL A 282 -1.10 7.35 -22.34
N LYS A 283 -2.05 7.72 -21.47
CA LYS A 283 -2.10 9.04 -20.83
C LYS A 283 -1.88 8.95 -19.32
N THR A 284 -1.32 10.00 -18.76
CA THR A 284 -1.14 10.16 -17.31
C THR A 284 -2.50 10.16 -16.59
N GLY A 285 -2.54 9.59 -15.41
CA GLY A 285 -3.78 9.41 -14.63
C GLY A 285 -4.53 8.11 -14.92
N MET A 286 -4.13 7.35 -15.96
CA MET A 286 -4.72 6.03 -16.22
C MET A 286 -4.32 5.03 -15.14
N THR A 287 -5.23 4.11 -14.82
CA THR A 287 -4.96 3.00 -13.91
C THR A 287 -4.36 1.83 -14.69
N ALA A 288 -3.39 1.19 -14.07
CA ALA A 288 -2.75 -0.01 -14.63
C ALA A 288 -2.68 -1.12 -13.57
N THR A 289 -2.89 -2.34 -14.03
CA THR A 289 -2.68 -3.54 -13.22
C THR A 289 -1.32 -4.14 -13.56
N ILE A 290 -0.45 -4.21 -12.56
CA ILE A 290 0.94 -4.68 -12.69
C ILE A 290 1.04 -6.12 -12.17
N LYS A 291 1.54 -7.03 -13.00
CA LYS A 291 1.88 -8.40 -12.62
C LYS A 291 3.39 -8.52 -12.46
N ILE A 292 3.81 -8.80 -11.24
CA ILE A 292 5.21 -8.86 -10.83
C ILE A 292 5.56 -10.34 -10.58
N PRO A 293 6.33 -11.01 -11.45
CA PRO A 293 6.66 -12.41 -11.23
C PRO A 293 7.67 -12.55 -10.09
N VAL A 294 7.24 -13.07 -8.94
CA VAL A 294 8.08 -13.17 -7.75
C VAL A 294 8.67 -14.56 -7.53
N ALA A 295 8.11 -15.58 -8.18
CA ALA A 295 8.63 -16.92 -8.11
C ALA A 295 8.27 -17.69 -9.39
N ASN A 296 9.24 -18.47 -9.88
CA ASN A 296 9.09 -19.26 -11.09
C ASN A 296 9.89 -20.55 -10.91
N SER A 297 9.21 -21.69 -10.93
CA SER A 297 9.84 -23.02 -10.92
C SER A 297 9.31 -23.82 -12.10
N LYS A 298 10.19 -24.24 -12.98
CA LYS A 298 9.83 -24.96 -14.21
C LYS A 298 10.00 -26.47 -14.04
N GLY A 299 9.01 -27.24 -14.50
CA GLY A 299 9.06 -28.68 -14.54
C GLY A 299 9.19 -29.36 -13.17
N VAL A 300 8.67 -28.73 -12.12
CA VAL A 300 8.79 -29.21 -10.74
C VAL A 300 7.65 -30.17 -10.39
N THR A 301 7.92 -31.09 -9.46
CA THR A 301 6.89 -31.94 -8.85
C THR A 301 5.91 -31.05 -8.09
N ALA A 302 4.65 -31.06 -8.46
CA ALA A 302 3.63 -30.17 -7.91
C ALA A 302 2.42 -30.94 -7.39
N ALA A 303 1.92 -30.53 -6.24
CA ALA A 303 0.68 -31.04 -5.65
C ALA A 303 -0.31 -29.91 -5.47
N LYS A 304 -1.62 -30.20 -5.54
CA LYS A 304 -2.65 -29.19 -5.26
C LYS A 304 -2.52 -28.70 -3.83
N LEU A 305 -2.61 -27.38 -3.64
CA LEU A 305 -2.49 -26.76 -2.31
C LEU A 305 -3.52 -27.33 -1.32
N ALA A 306 -4.71 -27.70 -1.80
CA ALA A 306 -5.78 -28.31 -1.01
C ALA A 306 -5.43 -29.73 -0.47
N SER A 307 -4.39 -30.39 -1.03
CA SER A 307 -3.93 -31.71 -0.56
C SER A 307 -2.79 -31.63 0.46
N ILE A 308 -2.39 -30.41 0.82
CA ILE A 308 -1.29 -30.15 1.74
C ILE A 308 -1.86 -29.72 3.09
N PHE A 309 -1.53 -30.45 4.12
CA PHE A 309 -2.00 -30.24 5.49
C PHE A 309 -0.87 -29.77 6.37
N THR A 310 -1.19 -28.94 7.32
CA THR A 310 -0.22 -28.47 8.33
C THR A 310 -0.74 -28.73 9.73
N GLU A 311 0.12 -29.22 10.61
CA GLU A 311 -0.18 -29.46 12.01
C GLU A 311 0.93 -28.87 12.87
N ARG A 312 0.55 -28.21 13.95
CA ARG A 312 1.51 -27.69 14.91
C ARG A 312 1.90 -28.80 15.87
N ASN A 313 3.14 -29.16 15.86
CA ASN A 313 3.70 -30.11 16.81
C ASN A 313 4.22 -29.34 18.03
N ASP A 314 3.41 -29.32 19.09
CA ASP A 314 3.73 -28.56 20.31
C ASP A 314 4.98 -29.11 21.03
N SER A 315 5.26 -30.41 20.90
CA SER A 315 6.46 -31.02 21.48
C SER A 315 7.76 -30.52 20.86
N LYS A 316 7.72 -30.20 19.55
CA LYS A 316 8.88 -29.71 18.79
C LYS A 316 8.81 -28.20 18.54
N GLN A 317 7.73 -27.53 18.93
CA GLN A 317 7.43 -26.12 18.63
C GLN A 317 7.59 -25.77 17.14
N LYS A 318 7.24 -26.72 16.27
CA LYS A 318 7.41 -26.59 14.82
C LYS A 318 6.13 -27.00 14.10
N THR A 319 5.83 -26.31 13.04
CA THR A 319 4.73 -26.68 12.14
C THR A 319 5.22 -27.76 11.20
N GLU A 320 4.58 -28.90 11.23
CA GLU A 320 4.86 -30.02 10.33
C GLU A 320 3.89 -29.96 9.14
N THR A 321 4.43 -30.15 7.94
CA THR A 321 3.66 -30.16 6.69
C THR A 321 3.64 -31.57 6.12
N PHE A 322 2.45 -32.05 5.74
CA PHE A 322 2.28 -33.42 5.28
C PHE A 322 1.13 -33.53 4.27
N ALA A 323 1.06 -34.65 3.59
CA ALA A 323 -0.02 -35.02 2.68
C ALA A 323 -0.48 -36.45 3.00
N TYR A 324 -1.73 -36.74 2.73
CA TYR A 324 -2.28 -38.08 2.81
C TYR A 324 -2.16 -38.76 1.46
N VAL A 325 -1.26 -39.72 1.34
CA VAL A 325 -0.98 -40.46 0.11
C VAL A 325 -1.73 -41.80 0.12
N LYS A 326 -2.52 -42.02 -0.91
CA LYS A 326 -3.30 -43.26 -1.10
C LYS A 326 -2.37 -44.41 -1.41
N GLN A 327 -2.49 -45.49 -0.65
CA GLN A 327 -1.72 -46.71 -0.81
C GLN A 327 -2.50 -47.73 -1.64
N THR A 328 -1.82 -48.79 -2.09
CA THR A 328 -2.38 -49.85 -2.91
C THR A 328 -3.54 -50.62 -2.24
N ASP A 329 -3.58 -50.61 -0.91
CA ASP A 329 -4.66 -51.24 -0.11
C ASP A 329 -5.89 -50.32 0.06
N GLY A 330 -5.87 -49.13 -0.55
CA GLY A 330 -6.95 -48.14 -0.49
C GLY A 330 -6.92 -47.25 0.73
N LYS A 331 -5.99 -47.46 1.67
CA LYS A 331 -5.77 -46.65 2.85
C LYS A 331 -4.83 -45.45 2.54
N TYR A 332 -4.79 -44.50 3.44
CA TYR A 332 -3.98 -43.28 3.30
C TYR A 332 -2.83 -43.29 4.30
N ALA A 333 -1.63 -43.06 3.82
CA ALA A 333 -0.45 -42.87 4.64
C ALA A 333 -0.19 -41.36 4.86
N LYS A 334 0.03 -40.95 6.10
CA LYS A 334 0.46 -39.59 6.44
C LYS A 334 1.95 -39.46 6.04
N GLN A 335 2.23 -38.70 5.00
CA GLN A 335 3.59 -38.53 4.49
C GLN A 335 4.07 -37.10 4.70
N MET A 336 5.20 -36.97 5.39
CA MET A 336 5.82 -35.68 5.62
C MET A 336 6.38 -35.14 4.29
N ILE A 337 6.18 -33.84 4.05
CA ILE A 337 6.59 -33.19 2.81
C ILE A 337 7.35 -31.90 3.06
N GLU A 338 8.26 -31.58 2.17
CA GLU A 338 8.92 -30.27 2.13
C GLU A 338 8.39 -29.49 0.92
N VAL A 339 7.73 -28.36 1.22
CA VAL A 339 7.08 -27.52 0.21
C VAL A 339 8.05 -26.41 -0.22
N GLY A 340 8.10 -26.12 -1.49
CA GLY A 340 8.86 -25.03 -2.09
C GLY A 340 7.98 -23.84 -2.46
N VAL A 341 8.09 -23.39 -3.70
CA VAL A 341 7.27 -22.28 -4.23
C VAL A 341 5.83 -22.76 -4.41
N SER A 342 4.87 -21.87 -4.13
CA SER A 342 3.45 -22.14 -4.39
C SER A 342 2.79 -20.99 -5.14
N ASP A 343 1.82 -21.33 -5.97
CA ASP A 343 0.88 -20.39 -6.57
C ASP A 343 -0.48 -20.48 -5.84
N LEU A 344 -1.57 -20.04 -6.46
CA LEU A 344 -2.92 -20.06 -5.87
C LEU A 344 -3.52 -21.47 -5.78
N ASN A 345 -3.06 -22.43 -6.58
CA ASN A 345 -3.66 -23.75 -6.73
C ASN A 345 -2.70 -24.90 -6.41
N TYR A 346 -1.41 -24.72 -6.66
CA TYR A 346 -0.39 -25.77 -6.59
C TYR A 346 0.82 -25.30 -5.79
N ALA A 347 1.49 -26.25 -5.17
CA ALA A 347 2.76 -26.02 -4.48
C ALA A 347 3.82 -27.01 -4.99
N GLU A 348 5.02 -26.54 -5.16
CA GLU A 348 6.21 -27.33 -5.44
C GLU A 348 6.52 -28.24 -4.26
N ILE A 349 6.75 -29.49 -4.54
CA ILE A 349 7.19 -30.48 -3.54
C ILE A 349 8.68 -30.78 -3.78
N LYS A 350 9.50 -30.32 -2.85
CA LYS A 350 10.95 -30.56 -2.89
C LYS A 350 11.32 -31.96 -2.49
N ARG A 351 10.63 -32.50 -1.45
CA ARG A 351 10.86 -33.84 -0.93
C ARG A 351 9.55 -34.42 -0.35
N GLY A 352 9.44 -35.73 -0.37
CA GLY A 352 8.36 -36.47 0.27
C GLY A 352 7.31 -37.06 -0.66
N LEU A 353 7.13 -36.53 -1.88
CA LEU A 353 6.19 -37.08 -2.87
C LEU A 353 6.88 -37.32 -4.23
N LYS A 354 6.33 -38.25 -4.97
CA LYS A 354 6.78 -38.58 -6.33
C LYS A 354 5.68 -38.31 -7.35
N GLU A 355 6.09 -38.13 -8.59
CA GLU A 355 5.15 -38.00 -9.72
C GLU A 355 4.24 -39.24 -9.80
N GLY A 356 2.94 -39.04 -9.89
CA GLY A 356 1.94 -40.08 -9.94
C GLY A 356 1.29 -40.45 -8.61
N ASP A 357 1.85 -40.03 -7.47
CA ASP A 357 1.23 -40.26 -6.14
C ASP A 357 -0.16 -39.62 -6.07
N GLU A 358 -1.15 -40.36 -5.48
CA GLU A 358 -2.50 -39.85 -5.27
C GLU A 358 -2.65 -39.25 -3.85
N UNK A 359 -2.84 -37.91 -3.59
CA UNK A 359 -2.98 -37.23 -2.47
C UNK A 359 -4.38 -37.00 -2.25
N SER A 360 -4.92 -37.14 -1.06
CA SER A 360 -6.30 -36.79 -0.71
C SER A 360 -6.47 -35.29 -0.61
N LEU A 361 -7.61 -34.78 -1.06
CA LEU A 361 -7.93 -33.35 -0.95
C LEU A 361 -8.62 -33.00 0.40
N GLU A 362 -9.01 -34.01 1.17
CA GLU A 362 -9.71 -33.90 2.46
C GLU A 362 -9.07 -34.83 3.49
N UNK A 363 -8.98 -34.82 4.75
CA UNK A 363 -8.67 -35.52 5.52
C UNK A 363 -9.23 -36.63 5.46
N PRO A 364 -8.84 -37.71 5.35
CA PRO A 364 -9.46 -39.03 5.37
C PRO A 364 -10.00 -39.43 6.76
N ASP A 365 -11.01 -40.33 6.75
CA ASP A 365 -11.52 -40.83 8.05
C ASP A 365 -10.44 -41.57 8.82
N UNK A 366 -10.40 -41.42 9.77
CA UNK A 366 -9.60 -41.96 10.59
C UNK A 366 -9.33 -43.34 10.43
N GLU A 367 -10.37 -44.19 10.30
CA GLU A 367 -10.28 -45.64 10.03
C GLU A 367 -9.46 -45.98 8.75
N ASN A 368 -9.40 -45.04 7.86
CA ASN A 368 -8.70 -45.17 6.57
C ASN A 368 -7.25 -44.64 6.58
N ILE A 369 -6.78 -44.14 7.70
CA ILE A 369 -5.40 -43.65 7.85
C ILE A 369 -4.56 -44.77 8.48
N LEU A 370 -3.41 -45.02 7.90
CA LEU A 370 -2.43 -45.95 8.45
C LEU A 370 -1.75 -45.34 9.69
N ASP A 371 -1.59 -46.15 10.74
CA ASP A 371 -0.95 -45.74 12.00
C ASP A 371 0.54 -45.39 11.89
N LYS A 372 1.10 -45.49 10.68
CA LYS A 372 2.52 -45.22 10.43
C LYS A 372 2.69 -43.99 9.55
N ALA A 373 3.32 -42.98 10.10
CA ALA A 373 3.73 -41.79 9.33
C ALA A 373 5.03 -42.08 8.57
N ILE A 374 5.13 -41.58 7.36
CA ILE A 374 6.33 -41.70 6.52
C ILE A 374 7.11 -40.40 6.61
N THR A 375 8.38 -40.50 6.99
CA THR A 375 9.25 -39.33 7.10
C THR A 375 9.68 -38.80 5.71
N LEU A 376 10.33 -37.63 5.70
CA LEU A 376 10.85 -37.01 4.46
C LEU A 376 11.80 -37.95 3.68
N ASP A 377 12.51 -38.82 4.39
CA ASP A 377 13.48 -39.76 3.81
C ASP A 377 12.86 -41.14 3.51
N GLY A 378 11.54 -41.29 3.65
CA GLY A 378 10.82 -42.51 3.32
C GLY A 378 10.81 -43.60 4.40
N GLU A 379 11.34 -43.32 5.58
CA GLU A 379 11.30 -44.27 6.71
C GLU A 379 9.91 -44.26 7.36
N LYS A 380 9.37 -45.43 7.60
CA LYS A 380 8.08 -45.60 8.30
C LYS A 380 8.29 -45.52 9.81
N VAL A 381 7.76 -44.49 10.45
CA VAL A 381 7.81 -44.31 11.90
C VAL A 381 6.41 -44.49 12.46
N GLU A 382 6.29 -45.36 13.45
CA GLU A 382 5.04 -45.50 14.20
C GLU A 382 4.72 -44.21 14.94
N GLU A 383 3.62 -43.56 14.60
CA GLU A 383 3.08 -42.51 15.47
C GLU A 383 2.58 -43.17 16.72
N THR A 384 3.35 -43.13 17.80
CA THR A 384 2.85 -43.43 19.14
C THR A 384 1.75 -42.43 19.43
N LYS A 385 0.52 -42.85 19.35
CA LYS A 385 -0.58 -42.16 20.04
C LYS A 385 -0.24 -42.16 21.53
N LYS A 386 0.29 -41.08 22.04
CA LYS A 386 0.45 -40.93 23.47
C LYS A 386 -0.96 -40.88 24.08
N UNK A 387 -1.65 -41.86 24.35
CA UNK A 387 -2.69 -41.87 24.88
C UNK A 387 -2.51 -41.22 26.07
N ASP A 388 -3.12 -40.42 26.41
CA ASP A 388 -3.15 -39.68 27.64
C ASP A 388 -3.10 -40.67 28.84
N PRO A 389 -2.16 -40.53 29.70
CA PRO A 389 -2.02 -41.45 30.83
C PRO A 389 -3.34 -41.59 31.66
N LEU A 390 -4.13 -40.51 31.74
CA LEU A 390 -5.43 -40.53 32.41
C LEU A 390 -6.49 -41.29 31.61
N VAL A 391 -6.49 -41.13 30.29
CA VAL A 391 -7.39 -41.83 29.38
C VAL A 391 -7.04 -43.33 29.38
N ALA A 392 -5.74 -43.66 29.22
CA ALA A 392 -5.26 -45.04 29.22
C ALA A 392 -5.59 -45.80 30.53
N LYS A 393 -5.68 -45.07 31.65
CA LYS A 393 -5.95 -45.67 33.00
C LYS A 393 -7.43 -45.82 33.32
N TYR A 394 -8.27 -44.91 32.79
CA TYR A 394 -9.69 -44.81 33.23
C TYR A 394 -10.71 -44.96 32.09
N ASP A 395 -10.27 -45.09 30.85
CA ASP A 395 -11.15 -45.38 29.71
C ASP A 395 -11.45 -46.90 29.66
N LYS A 396 -12.59 -47.28 30.22
CA LYS A 396 -13.01 -48.67 30.29
C LYS A 396 -13.66 -49.17 28.99
N ASN A 397 -14.20 -48.27 28.20
CA ASN A 397 -14.93 -48.60 26.98
C ASN A 397 -14.08 -48.49 25.70
N GLY A 398 -12.85 -48.01 25.85
CA GLY A 398 -11.88 -47.87 24.71
C GLY A 398 -12.19 -46.78 23.71
N UNK A 399 -12.81 -45.75 24.20
CA UNK A 399 -13.15 -44.77 23.46
C UNK A 399 -12.18 -43.82 23.24
N GLY A 400 -11.17 -43.99 23.78
CA GLY A 400 -10.06 -43.02 23.67
C GLY A 400 -10.31 -41.70 24.38
N LYS A 401 -11.36 -41.64 25.21
CA LYS A 401 -11.78 -40.45 25.96
C LYS A 401 -12.55 -40.84 27.21
N UNK A 402 -12.37 -40.38 28.29
CA UNK A 402 -12.97 -40.65 29.30
C UNK A 402 -14.23 -40.08 29.31
N ASP A 403 -15.23 -40.61 29.36
CA ASP A 403 -16.63 -40.22 29.44
C ASP A 403 -17.03 -39.78 30.85
N MET A 404 -18.15 -39.05 30.98
CA MET A 404 -18.57 -38.47 32.24
C MET A 404 -18.86 -39.56 33.27
N ASP A 405 -19.41 -40.69 32.84
CA ASP A 405 -19.72 -41.82 33.71
C ASP A 405 -18.45 -42.53 34.22
N GLU A 406 -17.45 -42.64 33.35
CA GLU A 406 -16.12 -43.19 33.69
C GLU A 406 -15.35 -42.28 34.64
N ILE A 407 -15.49 -40.98 34.45
CA ILE A 407 -14.91 -39.96 35.33
C ILE A 407 -15.55 -40.03 36.72
N MET A 408 -16.86 -40.21 36.80
CA MET A 408 -17.58 -40.33 38.07
C MET A 408 -17.16 -41.61 38.81
N ASP A 409 -17.10 -42.74 38.11
CA ASP A 409 -16.67 -44.04 38.65
C ASP A 409 -15.19 -44.04 39.12
N ALA A 410 -14.36 -43.30 38.44
CA ALA A 410 -12.93 -43.21 38.74
C ALA A 410 -12.59 -42.18 39.82
N ARG A 411 -13.48 -41.23 40.10
CA ARG A 411 -13.25 -40.08 40.98
C ARG A 411 -12.70 -40.42 42.36
N ASP A 412 -13.22 -41.47 42.96
CA ASP A 412 -12.80 -41.91 44.31
C ASP A 412 -11.45 -42.65 44.31
N LYS A 413 -11.01 -43.10 43.12
CA LYS A 413 -9.75 -43.82 42.91
C LYS A 413 -8.61 -42.96 42.40
N MET A 414 -8.88 -41.69 42.01
CA MET A 414 -7.91 -40.75 41.49
C MET A 414 -7.13 -40.03 42.60
N THR A 415 -5.84 -39.84 42.38
CA THR A 415 -5.03 -38.99 43.26
C THR A 415 -5.38 -37.50 43.06
N GLU A 416 -5.03 -36.64 44.01
CA GLU A 416 -5.33 -35.19 43.92
C GLU A 416 -4.65 -34.52 42.72
N GLU A 417 -3.50 -35.02 42.30
CA GLU A 417 -2.81 -34.57 41.09
C GLU A 417 -3.60 -34.92 39.81
N GLU A 418 -4.10 -36.14 39.73
CA GLU A 418 -4.92 -36.63 38.64
C GLU A 418 -6.27 -35.88 38.55
N LYS A 419 -6.90 -35.56 39.67
CA LYS A 419 -8.12 -34.74 39.75
C LYS A 419 -7.89 -33.33 39.25
N THR A 420 -6.73 -32.74 39.57
CA THR A 420 -6.36 -31.39 39.14
C THR A 420 -6.11 -31.36 37.62
N ALA A 421 -5.37 -32.31 37.08
CA ALA A 421 -5.08 -32.43 35.64
C ALA A 421 -6.39 -32.66 34.84
N LEU A 422 -7.30 -33.46 35.35
CA LEU A 422 -8.60 -33.70 34.74
C LEU A 422 -9.47 -32.43 34.71
N ARG A 423 -9.51 -31.65 35.78
CA ARG A 423 -10.23 -30.38 35.88
C ARG A 423 -9.68 -29.34 34.86
N GLU A 424 -8.39 -29.29 34.71
CA GLU A 424 -7.73 -28.37 33.77
C GLU A 424 -8.10 -28.73 32.32
N LYS A 425 -8.05 -29.99 31.95
CA LYS A 425 -8.48 -30.51 30.65
C LYS A 425 -9.96 -30.28 30.33
N MET A 426 -10.83 -30.49 31.36
CA MET A 426 -12.26 -30.21 31.22
C MET A 426 -12.50 -28.69 30.99
N ARG A 427 -11.73 -27.84 31.64
CA ARG A 427 -11.80 -26.39 31.49
C ARG A 427 -11.37 -25.95 30.08
N GLU A 428 -10.36 -26.57 29.52
CA GLU A 428 -9.92 -26.33 28.13
C GLU A 428 -10.98 -26.79 27.13
N ARG A 429 -11.60 -27.93 27.36
CA ARG A 429 -12.56 -28.54 26.43
C ARG A 429 -13.93 -27.86 26.41
N PHE A 430 -14.41 -27.37 27.56
CA PHE A 430 -15.75 -26.78 27.69
C PHE A 430 -15.79 -25.26 27.76
N GLY A 431 -14.64 -24.60 27.66
CA GLY A 431 -14.53 -23.13 27.61
C GLY A 431 -15.13 -22.40 28.82
N SER A 432 -14.72 -21.21 29.11
CA SER A 432 -15.24 -20.38 30.18
C SER A 432 -16.64 -19.82 29.84
N GLY A 433 -17.65 -20.69 29.81
CA GLY A 433 -19.04 -20.28 29.78
C GLY A 433 -19.45 -19.81 31.19
N ARG A 434 -19.54 -18.52 31.42
CA ARG A 434 -20.13 -17.94 32.61
C ARG A 434 -21.62 -18.26 32.66
N PRO A 435 -22.15 -18.95 33.67
CA PRO A 435 -23.57 -18.92 33.93
C PRO A 435 -23.91 -17.60 34.64
N GLY A 436 -24.77 -16.80 34.04
CA GLY A 436 -25.33 -15.61 34.67
C GLY A 436 -26.24 -16.01 35.85
N GLY A 437 -25.87 -15.60 37.05
CA GLY A 437 -26.68 -15.75 38.27
C GLY A 437 -27.08 -14.37 38.82
N SER A 438 -28.37 -14.11 38.82
CA SER A 438 -29.03 -12.97 39.44
C SER A 438 -28.84 -12.91 40.97
N GLY A 439 -28.54 -11.73 41.49
CA GLY A 439 -28.54 -11.53 42.93
C GLY A 439 -28.16 -10.09 43.33
N ARG A 440 -29.16 -9.22 43.42
CA ARG A 440 -29.04 -7.97 44.17
C ARG A 440 -29.06 -8.23 45.68
N PRO A 441 -28.34 -7.44 46.52
CA PRO A 441 -29.08 -6.66 47.52
C PRO A 441 -28.61 -5.19 47.67
N ARG A 442 -29.58 -4.39 48.16
CA ARG A 442 -29.56 -2.99 48.57
C ARG A 442 -28.64 -2.69 49.75
N GLY A 443 -28.23 -1.44 49.86
CA GLY A 443 -27.85 -0.85 51.12
C GLY A 443 -26.82 0.30 50.97
N SER A 444 -27.30 1.51 50.92
CA SER A 444 -27.20 2.71 51.79
C SER A 444 -25.79 3.26 52.07
N GLY A 445 -25.62 4.57 51.80
CA GLY A 445 -24.59 5.39 52.41
C GLY A 445 -23.98 6.52 51.57
N ARG A 446 -24.67 7.66 51.54
CA ARG A 446 -24.08 9.00 51.31
C ARG A 446 -23.53 9.53 52.66
N PRO A 447 -22.67 10.55 52.83
CA PRO A 447 -22.45 11.76 52.06
C PRO A 447 -20.95 12.11 51.86
N GLY A 448 -20.54 13.05 51.13
CA GLY A 448 -20.68 14.45 51.02
C GLY A 448 -19.35 15.14 50.84
N GLY A 449 -19.30 16.18 50.07
CA GLY A 449 -18.33 17.27 50.27
C GLY A 449 -17.30 17.55 49.21
N UNK A 450 -17.45 18.59 48.65
CA UNK A 450 -17.19 19.49 48.14
C UNK A 450 -16.11 20.00 47.63
N GLY A 451 -16.14 20.63 46.65
CA GLY A 451 -15.61 22.02 46.61
C GLY A 451 -14.35 22.22 45.81
N GLY A 452 -14.46 23.06 44.77
CA GLY A 452 -13.31 23.86 44.35
C GLY A 452 -13.03 23.99 42.87
N ARG A 453 -13.73 24.85 42.15
CA ARG A 453 -13.21 25.70 41.06
C ARG A 453 -12.46 26.91 41.68
N PRO A 454 -11.61 27.69 41.01
CA PRO A 454 -11.54 28.15 39.62
C PRO A 454 -10.10 28.13 39.07
N GLY A 455 -9.77 28.55 37.89
CA GLY A 455 -10.08 29.59 36.99
C GLY A 455 -8.95 29.84 36.01
N SER A 456 -9.35 30.25 34.84
CA SER A 456 -8.82 31.23 33.88
C SER A 456 -7.31 31.45 33.69
N GLY A 457 -6.92 31.55 32.45
CA GLY A 457 -5.68 32.21 32.02
C GLY A 457 -5.25 31.89 30.59
N ARG A 458 -5.74 32.71 29.64
CA ARG A 458 -5.10 33.00 28.38
C ARG A 458 -3.95 34.02 28.63
N PRO A 459 -2.99 34.22 27.71
CA PRO A 459 -3.16 34.45 26.27
C PRO A 459 -2.55 33.38 25.35
#